data_be62c17f148e1334e140543e061e8cc7
#
_entry.id   be62c17f148e1334e140543e061e8cc7
#
_cell.length_a   1.000
_cell.length_b   1.000
_cell.length_c   1.000
_cell.angle_alpha   90.00
_cell.angle_beta   90.00
_cell.angle_gamma   90.00
#
_symmetry.space_group_name_H-M   'P 1'
#
loop_
_entity.id
_entity.type
_entity.pdbx_description
1 polymer ?
#
loop_
_entity_poly.entity_id
_entity_poly.type
_entity_poly.pdbx_seq_one_letter_code
_entity_poly.pdbx_strand_id
1 'polypeptide(L)'
;MKHVTVTITARKNYYPDFHNYVNYFTYKIDTHNHVFILENIKSNMAQIRDIMEKNVITIEHNKTALDAAHLISEKDVSFLVIMKDNSPVGVLSESDFVKRLAANNKKASDVIISEIMSSKFRWVEPETELEDAIQKMLNSNIRRLVILDDNKLVGIITQTDLTGFLRDKLLVDKTIKNIQKN
;
A
#
# COMPACT_ATOMS: atom_id res chain seq x y z
N MET A 1 -22.70 32.01 19.56
CA MET A 1 -21.81 30.85 19.78
C MET A 1 -20.55 31.00 18.91
N LYS A 2 -19.39 31.17 19.52
CA LYS A 2 -18.15 31.26 18.76
C LYS A 2 -17.56 29.82 18.69
N HIS A 3 -17.45 29.29 17.48
CA HIS A 3 -16.81 27.99 17.24
C HIS A 3 -15.36 28.24 16.81
N VAL A 4 -14.42 27.54 17.39
CA VAL A 4 -13.03 27.53 16.92
C VAL A 4 -12.84 26.25 16.11
N THR A 5 -12.50 26.41 14.84
CA THR A 5 -12.18 25.27 13.98
C THR A 5 -10.66 25.09 13.99
N VAL A 6 -10.18 23.97 14.50
CA VAL A 6 -8.76 23.61 14.46
C VAL A 6 -8.58 22.58 13.35
N THR A 7 -7.82 22.96 12.32
CA THR A 7 -7.44 22.04 11.24
C THR A 7 -6.03 21.53 11.54
N ILE A 8 -5.90 20.25 11.84
CA ILE A 8 -4.59 19.63 12.00
C ILE A 8 -4.19 19.04 10.65
N THR A 9 -3.17 19.66 10.04
CA THR A 9 -2.58 19.15 8.80
C THR A 9 -1.40 18.25 9.17
N ALA A 10 -1.51 16.96 8.98
CA ALA A 10 -0.37 16.08 9.07
C ALA A 10 0.48 16.24 7.80
N ARG A 11 1.63 16.92 7.92
CA ARG A 11 2.60 17.01 6.83
C ARG A 11 3.45 15.75 6.79
N LYS A 12 3.49 15.13 5.64
CA LYS A 12 4.37 14.03 5.30
C LYS A 12 5.78 14.55 5.05
N ASN A 13 6.74 14.14 5.87
CA ASN A 13 8.15 14.53 5.72
C ASN A 13 9.10 13.36 5.91
N TYR A 14 8.88 12.18 5.30
CA TYR A 14 9.94 11.16 5.40
C TYR A 14 10.11 10.18 4.21
N TYR A 15 9.25 10.24 3.19
CA TYR A 15 9.48 9.47 1.96
C TYR A 15 9.15 10.32 0.75
N PRO A 16 10.13 10.59 -0.14
CA PRO A 16 9.94 11.44 -1.32
C PRO A 16 8.95 10.89 -2.36
N ASP A 17 8.62 9.61 -2.32
CA ASP A 17 7.83 8.93 -3.36
C ASP A 17 6.33 8.77 -3.04
N PHE A 18 5.89 9.24 -1.88
CA PHE A 18 4.46 9.23 -1.55
C PHE A 18 3.81 10.58 -1.87
N HIS A 19 3.50 10.79 -3.11
CA HIS A 19 2.71 11.95 -3.53
C HIS A 19 1.25 11.78 -3.09
N ASN A 20 0.76 12.77 -2.30
CA ASN A 20 -0.64 13.10 -2.08
C ASN A 20 -1.50 12.26 -1.11
N TYR A 21 -1.09 12.11 0.15
CA TYR A 21 -2.08 11.88 1.20
C TYR A 21 -2.05 13.01 2.23
N VAL A 22 -2.91 13.98 2.06
CA VAL A 22 -3.24 14.95 3.11
C VAL A 22 -4.56 14.51 3.72
N ASN A 23 -4.51 13.79 4.84
CA ASN A 23 -5.70 13.53 5.63
C ASN A 23 -6.05 14.80 6.41
N TYR A 24 -7.11 15.49 5.99
CA TYR A 24 -7.67 16.61 6.72
C TYR A 24 -8.63 16.06 7.78
N PHE A 25 -8.26 16.19 9.05
CA PHE A 25 -9.19 16.00 10.15
C PHE A 25 -9.66 17.37 10.61
N THR A 26 -10.95 17.63 10.50
CA THR A 26 -11.55 18.89 10.96
C THR A 26 -12.25 18.61 12.29
N TYR A 27 -11.79 19.26 13.35
CA TYR A 27 -12.43 19.21 14.67
C TYR A 27 -13.10 20.56 14.95
N LYS A 28 -14.29 20.54 15.49
CA LYS A 28 -14.94 21.72 16.07
C LYS A 28 -14.87 21.61 17.59
N ILE A 29 -14.34 22.64 18.24
CA ILE A 29 -14.32 22.78 19.68
C ILE A 29 -15.32 23.87 20.03
N ASP A 30 -16.25 23.60 20.94
CA ASP A 30 -17.14 24.60 21.47
C ASP A 30 -16.50 25.38 22.64
N THR A 31 -17.17 26.44 23.08
CA THR A 31 -16.69 27.32 24.17
C THR A 31 -16.66 26.66 25.55
N HIS A 32 -17.10 25.40 25.68
CA HIS A 32 -17.13 24.61 26.91
C HIS A 32 -16.14 23.43 26.88
N ASN A 33 -15.15 23.47 25.98
CA ASN A 33 -14.14 22.40 25.80
C ASN A 33 -14.73 21.01 25.46
N HIS A 34 -15.97 20.93 24.96
CA HIS A 34 -16.46 19.69 24.41
C HIS A 34 -15.95 19.55 22.97
N VAL A 35 -15.13 18.57 22.75
CA VAL A 35 -14.73 18.16 21.39
C VAL A 35 -15.92 17.45 20.77
N PHE A 36 -16.69 18.14 19.96
CA PHE A 36 -17.61 17.49 19.05
C PHE A 36 -16.77 16.88 17.94
N ILE A 37 -16.50 15.59 18.03
CA ILE A 37 -16.19 14.79 16.86
C ILE A 37 -17.43 14.92 15.98
N LEU A 38 -17.34 15.75 14.94
CA LEU A 38 -18.44 15.83 13.98
C LEU A 38 -18.74 14.40 13.55
N GLU A 39 -19.97 13.96 13.79
CA GLU A 39 -20.54 12.71 13.33
C GLU A 39 -20.47 12.62 11.81
N ASN A 40 -19.32 12.30 11.32
CA ASN A 40 -19.05 11.61 10.09
C ASN A 40 -17.78 10.79 10.27
N ILE A 41 -17.46 10.45 11.51
CA ILE A 41 -16.91 9.13 11.73
C ILE A 41 -18.15 8.20 11.84
N LYS A 42 -18.89 8.00 10.75
CA LYS A 42 -19.16 6.61 10.38
C LYS A 42 -17.82 5.97 10.56
N SER A 43 -17.74 4.90 11.31
CA SER A 43 -16.57 4.06 11.37
C SER A 43 -16.22 3.72 9.92
N ASN A 44 -15.59 4.63 9.21
CA ASN A 44 -14.94 4.34 7.97
C ASN A 44 -13.73 3.55 8.44
N MET A 45 -13.95 2.25 8.59
CA MET A 45 -12.84 1.34 8.57
C MET A 45 -12.11 1.70 7.30
N ALA A 46 -10.84 2.11 7.43
CA ALA A 46 -10.09 2.60 6.30
C ALA A 46 -10.10 1.52 5.22
N GLN A 47 -10.48 1.89 4.04
CA GLN A 47 -10.47 0.99 2.89
C GLN A 47 -9.10 1.00 2.22
N ILE A 48 -8.78 -0.06 1.53
CA ILE A 48 -7.50 -0.19 0.83
C ILE A 48 -7.29 0.93 -0.18
N ARG A 49 -8.33 1.40 -0.84
CA ARG A 49 -8.27 2.54 -1.78
C ARG A 49 -7.68 3.82 -1.20
N ASP A 50 -7.80 4.00 0.14
CA ASP A 50 -7.36 5.20 0.84
C ASP A 50 -5.86 5.22 1.07
N ILE A 51 -5.21 4.05 1.02
CA ILE A 51 -3.80 3.88 1.40
C ILE A 51 -2.96 3.11 0.38
N MET A 52 -3.57 2.53 -0.67
CA MET A 52 -2.85 1.79 -1.71
C MET A 52 -1.94 2.71 -2.53
N GLU A 53 -0.79 2.18 -2.97
CA GLU A 53 0.04 2.81 -4.00
C GLU A 53 -0.57 2.54 -5.38
N LYS A 54 -0.84 3.60 -6.13
CA LYS A 54 -1.48 3.54 -7.45
C LYS A 54 -0.48 3.44 -8.60
N ASN A 55 0.74 3.92 -8.37
CA ASN A 55 1.80 3.85 -9.38
C ASN A 55 2.51 2.50 -9.32
N VAL A 56 1.86 1.47 -9.88
CA VAL A 56 2.38 0.10 -9.86
C VAL A 56 3.40 -0.10 -10.97
N ILE A 57 4.60 -0.55 -10.63
CA ILE A 57 5.61 -0.89 -11.63
C ILE A 57 5.29 -2.28 -12.19
N THR A 58 5.12 -2.34 -13.49
CA THR A 58 4.72 -3.56 -14.23
C THR A 58 5.75 -3.93 -15.28
N ILE A 59 5.77 -5.21 -15.65
CA ILE A 59 6.59 -5.72 -16.77
C ILE A 59 5.87 -6.87 -17.47
N GLU A 60 6.10 -7.02 -18.78
CA GLU A 60 5.50 -8.08 -19.58
C GLU A 60 6.10 -9.45 -19.25
N HIS A 61 5.26 -10.48 -19.24
CA HIS A 61 5.61 -11.85 -18.86
C HIS A 61 6.68 -12.52 -19.74
N ASN A 62 6.83 -12.04 -20.97
CA ASN A 62 7.77 -12.57 -21.98
C ASN A 62 9.14 -11.87 -21.97
N LYS A 63 9.35 -10.91 -21.10
CA LYS A 63 10.66 -10.28 -20.89
C LYS A 63 11.59 -11.21 -20.12
N THR A 64 12.89 -10.91 -20.15
CA THR A 64 13.89 -11.70 -19.43
C THR A 64 13.92 -11.35 -17.94
N ALA A 65 14.43 -12.26 -17.14
CA ALA A 65 14.70 -11.97 -15.73
C ALA A 65 15.74 -10.86 -15.56
N LEU A 66 16.63 -10.66 -16.55
CA LEU A 66 17.59 -9.56 -16.53
C LEU A 66 16.87 -8.21 -16.71
N ASP A 67 15.90 -8.13 -17.64
CA ASP A 67 15.08 -6.91 -17.80
C ASP A 67 14.35 -6.55 -16.52
N ALA A 68 13.79 -7.55 -15.84
CA ALA A 68 13.10 -7.34 -14.57
C ALA A 68 14.07 -6.89 -13.46
N ALA A 69 15.28 -7.45 -13.41
CA ALA A 69 16.30 -7.04 -12.43
C ALA A 69 16.74 -5.59 -12.64
N HIS A 70 16.93 -5.18 -13.90
CA HIS A 70 17.23 -3.78 -14.25
C HIS A 70 16.10 -2.84 -13.81
N LEU A 71 14.85 -3.20 -14.11
CA LEU A 71 13.68 -2.39 -13.75
C LEU A 71 13.53 -2.25 -12.22
N ILE A 72 13.72 -3.34 -11.46
CA ILE A 72 13.73 -3.32 -9.99
C ILE A 72 14.80 -2.35 -9.47
N SER A 73 16.02 -2.45 -10.02
CA SER A 73 17.14 -1.58 -9.62
C SER A 73 16.93 -0.12 -10.02
N GLU A 74 16.43 0.14 -11.23
CA GLU A 74 16.20 1.51 -11.73
C GLU A 74 15.08 2.23 -10.97
N LYS A 75 14.00 1.51 -10.67
CA LYS A 75 12.82 2.08 -9.99
C LYS A 75 12.89 2.00 -8.46
N ASP A 76 13.97 1.43 -7.93
CA ASP A 76 14.15 1.21 -6.48
C ASP A 76 12.95 0.50 -5.82
N VAL A 77 12.44 -0.53 -6.49
CA VAL A 77 11.32 -1.33 -6.01
C VAL A 77 11.77 -2.78 -5.77
N SER A 78 11.14 -3.48 -4.82
CA SER A 78 11.47 -4.88 -4.52
C SER A 78 10.47 -5.87 -5.09
N PHE A 79 9.58 -5.40 -6.00
CA PHE A 79 8.43 -6.18 -6.45
C PHE A 79 7.87 -5.59 -7.76
N LEU A 80 7.50 -6.48 -8.69
CA LEU A 80 6.85 -6.13 -9.96
C LEU A 80 5.55 -6.92 -10.11
N VAL A 81 4.54 -6.31 -10.73
CA VAL A 81 3.37 -7.02 -11.23
C VAL A 81 3.62 -7.42 -12.69
N ILE A 82 3.40 -8.68 -13.00
CA ILE A 82 3.65 -9.25 -14.32
C ILE A 82 2.37 -9.18 -15.14
N MET A 83 2.47 -8.58 -16.31
CA MET A 83 1.34 -8.37 -17.21
C MET A 83 1.40 -9.32 -18.40
N LYS A 84 0.22 -9.68 -18.89
CA LYS A 84 0.00 -10.35 -20.18
C LYS A 84 -1.32 -9.88 -20.75
N ASP A 85 -1.33 -9.41 -21.99
CA ASP A 85 -2.54 -8.94 -22.67
C ASP A 85 -3.36 -7.95 -21.83
N ASN A 86 -2.67 -6.96 -21.21
CA ASN A 86 -3.22 -5.97 -20.28
C ASN A 86 -3.84 -6.53 -18.99
N SER A 87 -3.59 -7.78 -18.66
CA SER A 87 -4.09 -8.42 -17.45
C SER A 87 -2.94 -8.81 -16.52
N PRO A 88 -3.05 -8.64 -15.21
CA PRO A 88 -2.05 -9.12 -14.26
C PRO A 88 -2.10 -10.65 -14.16
N VAL A 89 -0.98 -11.30 -14.49
CA VAL A 89 -0.88 -12.77 -14.53
C VAL A 89 0.05 -13.35 -13.47
N GLY A 90 0.79 -12.49 -12.79
CA GLY A 90 1.75 -12.93 -11.78
C GLY A 90 2.42 -11.78 -11.07
N VAL A 91 3.30 -12.14 -10.17
CA VAL A 91 4.16 -11.22 -9.43
C VAL A 91 5.59 -11.75 -9.37
N LEU A 92 6.55 -10.86 -9.29
CA LEU A 92 7.97 -11.17 -9.19
C LEU A 92 8.60 -10.29 -8.11
N SER A 93 9.33 -10.89 -7.19
CA SER A 93 10.02 -10.19 -6.11
C SER A 93 11.51 -10.52 -6.12
N GLU A 94 12.33 -9.72 -5.42
CA GLU A 94 13.76 -9.98 -5.24
C GLU A 94 14.03 -11.40 -4.71
N SER A 95 13.17 -11.92 -3.84
CA SER A 95 13.33 -13.27 -3.32
C SER A 95 13.17 -14.36 -4.38
N ASP A 96 12.43 -14.09 -5.47
CA ASP A 96 12.26 -15.03 -6.58
C ASP A 96 13.56 -15.15 -7.39
N PHE A 97 14.32 -14.06 -7.55
CA PHE A 97 15.64 -14.09 -8.16
C PHE A 97 16.61 -14.95 -7.38
N VAL A 98 16.61 -14.81 -6.05
CA VAL A 98 17.48 -15.65 -5.21
C VAL A 98 17.07 -17.11 -5.30
N LYS A 99 15.78 -17.43 -5.12
CA LYS A 99 15.29 -18.80 -5.04
C LYS A 99 15.23 -19.53 -6.38
N ARG A 100 14.88 -18.80 -7.45
CA ARG A 100 14.57 -19.43 -8.76
C ARG A 100 15.64 -19.22 -9.82
N LEU A 101 16.56 -18.25 -9.63
CA LEU A 101 17.72 -18.04 -10.49
C LEU A 101 19.01 -18.43 -9.78
N ALA A 102 19.44 -17.66 -8.78
CA ALA A 102 20.76 -17.82 -8.16
C ALA A 102 20.94 -19.22 -7.53
N ALA A 103 19.96 -19.69 -6.77
CA ALA A 103 20.00 -21.03 -6.16
C ALA A 103 20.02 -22.18 -7.18
N ASN A 104 19.61 -21.92 -8.43
CA ASN A 104 19.61 -22.91 -9.52
C ASN A 104 20.71 -22.66 -10.57
N ASN A 105 21.65 -21.76 -10.27
CA ASN A 105 22.73 -21.36 -11.17
C ASN A 105 22.26 -20.98 -12.59
N LYS A 106 21.09 -20.32 -12.68
CA LYS A 106 20.52 -19.85 -13.94
C LYS A 106 20.99 -18.44 -14.25
N LYS A 107 21.29 -18.16 -15.52
CA LYS A 107 21.66 -16.83 -15.99
C LYS A 107 20.40 -16.01 -16.28
N ALA A 108 20.31 -14.81 -15.72
CA ALA A 108 19.10 -13.97 -15.82
C ALA A 108 18.73 -13.59 -17.26
N SER A 109 19.72 -13.45 -18.16
CA SER A 109 19.47 -13.16 -19.60
C SER A 109 18.81 -14.31 -20.36
N ASP A 110 18.91 -15.54 -19.84
CA ASP A 110 18.50 -16.76 -20.54
C ASP A 110 17.16 -17.30 -20.02
N VAL A 111 16.57 -16.63 -19.03
CA VAL A 111 15.33 -17.04 -18.37
C VAL A 111 14.25 -15.97 -18.59
N ILE A 112 13.08 -16.38 -19.05
CA ILE A 112 11.91 -15.49 -19.16
C ILE A 112 11.17 -15.37 -17.83
N ILE A 113 10.54 -14.23 -17.62
CA ILE A 113 9.83 -13.90 -16.35
C ILE A 113 8.75 -14.93 -16.02
N SER A 114 8.03 -15.43 -17.01
CA SER A 114 6.99 -16.45 -16.81
C SER A 114 7.48 -17.75 -16.18
N GLU A 115 8.78 -18.06 -16.25
CA GLU A 115 9.37 -19.25 -15.62
C GLU A 115 9.66 -19.03 -14.12
N ILE A 116 9.83 -17.79 -13.71
CA ILE A 116 10.25 -17.45 -12.33
C ILE A 116 9.22 -16.61 -11.56
N MET A 117 8.17 -16.14 -12.20
CA MET A 117 7.08 -15.42 -11.52
C MET A 117 6.25 -16.34 -10.62
N SER A 118 5.55 -15.76 -9.69
CA SER A 118 4.50 -16.44 -8.92
C SER A 118 3.15 -16.14 -9.56
N SER A 119 2.56 -17.14 -10.24
CA SER A 119 1.26 -17.00 -10.91
C SER A 119 0.08 -17.06 -9.91
N LYS A 120 0.27 -17.65 -8.74
CA LYS A 120 -0.72 -17.69 -7.66
C LYS A 120 -0.51 -16.52 -6.69
N PHE A 121 -0.66 -15.30 -7.17
CA PHE A 121 -0.60 -14.12 -6.31
C PHE A 121 -1.92 -13.88 -5.56
N ARG A 122 -1.89 -13.07 -4.52
CA ARG A 122 -3.07 -12.67 -3.75
C ARG A 122 -3.45 -11.25 -4.11
N TRP A 123 -4.74 -11.01 -4.20
CA TRP A 123 -5.30 -9.70 -4.53
C TRP A 123 -6.51 -9.40 -3.65
N VAL A 124 -6.90 -8.14 -3.61
CA VAL A 124 -8.11 -7.62 -2.97
C VAL A 124 -8.71 -6.52 -3.83
N GLU A 125 -9.96 -6.17 -3.56
CA GLU A 125 -10.64 -5.04 -4.18
C GLU A 125 -10.30 -3.73 -3.45
N PRO A 126 -10.43 -2.57 -4.11
CA PRO A 126 -10.17 -1.26 -3.50
C PRO A 126 -11.02 -0.99 -2.25
N GLU A 127 -12.24 -1.52 -2.20
CA GLU A 127 -13.20 -1.38 -1.11
C GLU A 127 -12.95 -2.31 0.08
N THR A 128 -11.98 -3.22 -0.04
CA THR A 128 -11.61 -4.13 1.05
C THR A 128 -11.20 -3.33 2.28
N GLU A 129 -11.70 -3.74 3.44
CA GLU A 129 -11.33 -3.14 4.71
C GLU A 129 -9.88 -3.47 5.06
N LEU A 130 -9.25 -2.54 5.77
CA LEU A 130 -7.83 -2.65 6.14
C LEU A 130 -7.55 -3.92 6.92
N GLU A 131 -8.41 -4.25 7.88
CA GLU A 131 -8.31 -5.43 8.74
C GLU A 131 -8.34 -6.72 7.93
N ASP A 132 -9.20 -6.81 6.93
CA ASP A 132 -9.32 -7.99 6.05
C ASP A 132 -8.07 -8.16 5.18
N ALA A 133 -7.51 -7.07 4.68
CA ALA A 133 -6.25 -7.11 3.93
C ALA A 133 -5.08 -7.56 4.80
N ILE A 134 -4.98 -7.05 6.04
CA ILE A 134 -3.99 -7.49 7.02
C ILE A 134 -4.14 -8.98 7.28
N GLN A 135 -5.36 -9.43 7.58
CA GLN A 135 -5.63 -10.84 7.86
C GLN A 135 -5.27 -11.74 6.66
N LYS A 136 -5.55 -11.29 5.45
CA LYS A 136 -5.19 -12.01 4.21
C LYS A 136 -3.68 -12.13 4.03
N MET A 137 -2.93 -11.05 4.33
CA MET A 137 -1.45 -11.09 4.31
C MET A 137 -0.90 -12.07 5.34
N LEU A 138 -1.42 -12.05 6.58
CA LEU A 138 -0.99 -12.94 7.66
C LEU A 138 -1.28 -14.41 7.33
N ASN A 139 -2.52 -14.72 6.95
CA ASN A 139 -2.95 -16.09 6.65
C ASN A 139 -2.22 -16.70 5.45
N SER A 140 -1.81 -15.87 4.49
CA SER A 140 -1.09 -16.31 3.30
C SER A 140 0.43 -16.23 3.44
N ASN A 141 0.95 -15.72 4.58
CA ASN A 141 2.36 -15.44 4.82
C ASN A 141 3.01 -14.62 3.70
N ILE A 142 2.32 -13.55 3.28
CA ILE A 142 2.76 -12.61 2.25
C ILE A 142 2.83 -11.20 2.79
N ARG A 143 3.65 -10.37 2.17
CA ARG A 143 3.89 -8.97 2.59
C ARG A 143 3.26 -7.93 1.67
N ARG A 144 2.57 -8.37 0.62
CA ARG A 144 1.99 -7.50 -0.41
C ARG A 144 0.71 -8.10 -0.97
N LEU A 145 -0.22 -7.22 -1.36
CA LEU A 145 -1.42 -7.58 -2.09
C LEU A 145 -1.50 -6.71 -3.34
N VAL A 146 -1.89 -7.33 -4.44
CA VAL A 146 -2.27 -6.63 -5.67
C VAL A 146 -3.70 -6.12 -5.49
N ILE A 147 -4.02 -4.94 -5.97
CA ILE A 147 -5.37 -4.39 -5.91
C ILE A 147 -5.96 -4.45 -7.31
N LEU A 148 -7.08 -5.15 -7.43
CA LEU A 148 -7.81 -5.31 -8.69
C LEU A 148 -9.20 -4.71 -8.56
N ASP A 149 -9.60 -3.95 -9.59
CA ASP A 149 -10.96 -3.46 -9.78
C ASP A 149 -11.44 -3.98 -11.14
N ASP A 150 -12.53 -4.74 -11.16
CA ASP A 150 -13.01 -5.45 -12.36
C ASP A 150 -11.90 -6.21 -13.11
N ASN A 151 -11.07 -6.95 -12.38
CA ASN A 151 -9.89 -7.67 -12.88
C ASN A 151 -8.78 -6.78 -13.47
N LYS A 152 -8.87 -5.47 -13.36
CA LYS A 152 -7.83 -4.53 -13.78
C LYS A 152 -6.93 -4.17 -12.61
N LEU A 153 -5.65 -4.06 -12.86
CA LEU A 153 -4.68 -3.60 -11.88
C LEU A 153 -4.90 -2.12 -11.59
N VAL A 154 -5.21 -1.78 -10.33
CA VAL A 154 -5.43 -0.39 -9.89
C VAL A 154 -4.49 0.04 -8.77
N GLY A 155 -3.75 -0.90 -8.15
CA GLY A 155 -2.82 -0.56 -7.08
C GLY A 155 -2.11 -1.78 -6.49
N ILE A 156 -1.26 -1.49 -5.52
CA ILE A 156 -0.65 -2.45 -4.60
C ILE A 156 -0.71 -1.91 -3.17
N ILE A 157 -0.64 -2.80 -2.20
CA ILE A 157 -0.45 -2.44 -0.79
C ILE A 157 0.55 -3.39 -0.14
N THR A 158 1.41 -2.84 0.71
CA THR A 158 2.44 -3.59 1.43
C THR A 158 2.25 -3.51 2.95
N GLN A 159 2.90 -4.41 3.70
CA GLN A 159 2.97 -4.30 5.16
C GLN A 159 3.58 -2.97 5.63
N THR A 160 4.50 -2.38 4.86
CA THR A 160 5.09 -1.08 5.16
C THR A 160 4.06 0.03 5.10
N ASP A 161 3.18 0.03 4.08
CA ASP A 161 2.11 1.01 3.93
C ASP A 161 1.11 0.90 5.09
N LEU A 162 0.72 -0.33 5.44
CA LEU A 162 -0.14 -0.62 6.58
C LEU A 162 0.46 -0.13 7.89
N THR A 163 1.74 -0.39 8.13
CA THR A 163 2.45 0.05 9.34
C THR A 163 2.54 1.57 9.39
N GLY A 164 2.83 2.23 8.26
CA GLY A 164 2.85 3.68 8.14
C GLY A 164 1.49 4.30 8.52
N PHE A 165 0.42 3.79 7.93
CA PHE A 165 -0.94 4.25 8.20
C PHE A 165 -1.33 4.09 9.69
N LEU A 166 -1.06 2.92 10.29
CA LEU A 166 -1.37 2.65 11.70
C LEU A 166 -0.57 3.56 12.63
N ARG A 167 0.72 3.79 12.35
CA ARG A 167 1.55 4.72 13.12
C ARG A 167 0.96 6.12 13.10
N ASP A 168 0.57 6.62 11.92
CA ASP A 168 0.04 7.97 11.78
C ASP A 168 -1.31 8.12 12.50
N LYS A 169 -2.17 7.10 12.42
CA LYS A 169 -3.43 7.05 13.17
C LYS A 169 -3.19 7.11 14.70
N LEU A 170 -2.25 6.32 15.21
CA LEU A 170 -1.90 6.32 16.65
C LEU A 170 -1.33 7.65 17.13
N LEU A 171 -0.56 8.36 16.31
CA LEU A 171 -0.04 9.69 16.64
C LEU A 171 -1.16 10.72 16.73
N VAL A 172 -2.12 10.69 15.81
CA VAL A 172 -3.30 11.56 15.84
C VAL A 172 -4.12 11.31 17.09
N ASP A 173 -4.41 10.05 17.43
CA ASP A 173 -5.19 9.68 18.63
C ASP A 173 -4.51 10.16 19.93
N LYS A 174 -3.18 10.05 20.03
CA LYS A 174 -2.42 10.58 21.17
C LYS A 174 -2.55 12.10 21.30
N THR A 175 -2.44 12.81 20.17
CA THR A 175 -2.56 14.27 20.13
C THR A 175 -3.93 14.72 20.60
N ILE A 176 -4.99 14.09 20.11
CA ILE A 176 -6.37 14.36 20.53
C ILE A 176 -6.55 14.15 22.05
N LYS A 177 -6.09 13.01 22.58
CA LYS A 177 -6.18 12.72 24.02
C LYS A 177 -5.45 13.73 24.89
N ASN A 178 -4.33 14.30 24.39
CA ASN A 178 -3.59 15.33 25.12
C ASN A 178 -4.31 16.68 25.12
N ILE A 179 -4.97 17.05 24.01
CA ILE A 179 -5.78 18.27 23.92
C ILE A 179 -7.00 18.19 24.85
N GLN A 180 -7.59 17.02 25.00
CA GLN A 180 -8.77 16.80 25.86
C GLN A 180 -8.46 16.83 27.38
N LYS A 181 -7.19 16.70 27.77
CA LYS A 181 -6.76 16.68 29.17
C LYS A 181 -6.36 18.06 29.71
N ASN A 182 -6.19 19.05 28.87
CA ASN A 182 -5.89 20.43 29.22
C ASN A 182 -7.13 21.33 29.09
#